data_74a32850aacf97c838f3f8cbc5600c4d
#
_entry.id   74a32850aacf97c838f3f8cbc5600c4d
#
_cell.length_a   1.000
_cell.length_b   1.000
_cell.length_c   1.000
_cell.angle_alpha   90.00
_cell.angle_beta   90.00
_cell.angle_gamma   90.00
#
_symmetry.space_group_name_H-M   'P 1'
#
loop_
_entity.id
_entity.type
_entity.pdbx_description
1 polymer ?
#
loop_
_entity_poly.entity_id
_entity_poly.type
_entity_poly.pdbx_seq_one_letter_code
_entity_poly.pdbx_strand_id
1 'polypeptide(L)'
;MKKFLFLSILLAGCVHAMSQSGSAYSGDVDKAYGLIGNGAYKNGYKYLIKFANTGQAAINVKPNTSYLVFFVYDNTNHPATDFKAHLMTPDSALMKKYTVKPFDRAQIGVARGSQLEFRTPAFSGDTRPVKLVANPQAYIYVYYKK
;
A
#
# COMPACT_ATOMS: atom_id res chain seq x y z
N MET A 1 -10.71 40.80 32.05
CA MET A 1 -11.14 39.37 31.93
C MET A 1 -11.74 39.00 30.55
N LYS A 2 -11.50 39.75 29.46
CA LYS A 2 -12.05 39.43 28.11
C LYS A 2 -11.02 38.87 27.11
N LYS A 3 -9.75 38.72 27.49
CA LYS A 3 -8.67 38.25 26.58
C LYS A 3 -8.36 36.74 26.65
N PHE A 4 -8.87 36.04 27.65
CA PHE A 4 -8.61 34.60 27.80
C PHE A 4 -9.59 33.69 27.02
N LEU A 5 -10.75 34.21 26.61
CA LEU A 5 -11.75 33.42 25.91
C LEU A 5 -11.41 33.14 24.43
N PHE A 6 -10.62 34.02 23.80
CA PHE A 6 -10.24 33.88 22.40
C PHE A 6 -9.15 32.85 22.15
N LEU A 7 -8.29 32.60 23.13
CA LEU A 7 -7.20 31.64 22.98
C LEU A 7 -7.69 30.18 23.04
N SER A 8 -8.74 29.94 23.82
CA SER A 8 -9.34 28.57 23.94
C SER A 8 -10.06 28.10 22.67
N ILE A 9 -10.63 29.01 21.89
CA ILE A 9 -11.35 28.70 20.65
C ILE A 9 -10.38 28.35 19.53
N LEU A 10 -9.20 28.98 19.51
CA LEU A 10 -8.17 28.69 18.49
C LEU A 10 -7.54 27.30 18.68
N LEU A 11 -7.35 26.85 19.93
CA LEU A 11 -6.80 25.51 20.21
C LEU A 11 -7.80 24.39 19.86
N ALA A 12 -9.10 24.61 20.09
CA ALA A 12 -10.14 23.65 19.74
C ALA A 12 -10.27 23.45 18.22
N GLY A 13 -10.06 24.52 17.43
CA GLY A 13 -10.11 24.45 15.97
C GLY A 13 -8.97 23.61 15.36
N CYS A 14 -7.76 23.65 15.92
CA CYS A 14 -6.63 22.87 15.43
C CYS A 14 -6.77 21.36 15.70
N VAL A 15 -7.37 20.98 16.83
CA VAL A 15 -7.56 19.57 17.17
C VAL A 15 -8.61 18.90 16.25
N HIS A 16 -9.65 19.62 15.84
CA HIS A 16 -10.67 19.11 14.92
C HIS A 16 -10.14 18.96 13.48
N ALA A 17 -9.24 19.81 13.03
CA ALA A 17 -8.64 19.68 11.70
C ALA A 17 -7.73 18.45 11.57
N MET A 18 -7.00 18.07 12.63
CA MET A 18 -6.14 16.89 12.63
C MET A 18 -6.95 15.57 12.68
N SER A 19 -8.12 15.55 13.35
CA SER A 19 -8.96 14.35 13.41
C SER A 19 -9.70 14.08 12.09
N GLN A 20 -10.03 15.12 11.33
CA GLN A 20 -10.71 14.99 10.04
C GLN A 20 -9.79 14.44 8.93
N SER A 21 -8.51 14.74 8.92
CA SER A 21 -7.59 14.22 7.92
C SER A 21 -7.37 12.71 8.04
N GLY A 22 -7.27 12.19 9.27
CA GLY A 22 -7.12 10.75 9.51
C GLY A 22 -8.33 9.92 9.10
N SER A 23 -9.55 10.43 9.30
CA SER A 23 -10.78 9.73 8.90
C SER A 23 -11.00 9.77 7.39
N ALA A 24 -10.66 10.87 6.72
CA ALA A 24 -10.74 11.00 5.26
C ALA A 24 -9.80 10.00 4.57
N TYR A 25 -8.56 9.90 5.03
CA TYR A 25 -7.59 8.94 4.48
C TYR A 25 -8.06 7.48 4.63
N SER A 26 -8.57 7.11 5.80
CA SER A 26 -9.10 5.75 6.03
C SER A 26 -10.24 5.41 5.07
N GLY A 27 -11.20 6.32 4.88
CA GLY A 27 -12.30 6.12 3.94
C GLY A 27 -11.86 6.04 2.48
N ASP A 28 -10.86 6.81 2.09
CA ASP A 28 -10.29 6.77 0.75
C ASP A 28 -9.50 5.50 0.48
N VAL A 29 -8.79 4.97 1.49
CA VAL A 29 -8.12 3.66 1.42
C VAL A 29 -9.13 2.53 1.20
N ASP A 30 -10.27 2.54 1.88
CA ASP A 30 -11.30 1.50 1.72
C ASP A 30 -11.95 1.54 0.33
N LYS A 31 -12.19 2.73 -0.23
CA LYS A 31 -12.65 2.89 -1.62
C LYS A 31 -11.60 2.39 -2.61
N ALA A 32 -10.33 2.75 -2.41
CA ALA A 32 -9.23 2.28 -3.25
C ALA A 32 -9.12 0.75 -3.21
N TYR A 33 -9.29 0.13 -2.05
CA TYR A 33 -9.32 -1.32 -1.89
C TYR A 33 -10.40 -1.99 -2.75
N GLY A 34 -11.62 -1.46 -2.74
CA GLY A 34 -12.72 -1.98 -3.57
C GLY A 34 -12.39 -1.96 -5.07
N LEU A 35 -11.81 -0.87 -5.57
CA LEU A 35 -11.40 -0.75 -6.97
C LEU A 35 -10.26 -1.71 -7.34
N ILE A 36 -9.23 -1.81 -6.48
CA ILE A 36 -8.10 -2.71 -6.63
C ILE A 36 -8.58 -4.17 -6.68
N GLY A 37 -9.40 -4.59 -5.70
CA GLY A 37 -9.93 -5.93 -5.62
C GLY A 37 -10.70 -6.34 -6.86
N ASN A 38 -11.61 -5.48 -7.32
CA ASN A 38 -12.39 -5.73 -8.54
C ASN A 38 -11.50 -5.85 -9.78
N GLY A 39 -10.48 -5.01 -9.90
CA GLY A 39 -9.51 -5.08 -11.00
C GLY A 39 -8.69 -6.37 -10.96
N ALA A 40 -8.18 -6.76 -9.80
CA ALA A 40 -7.42 -8.00 -9.62
C ALA A 40 -8.25 -9.24 -9.96
N TYR A 41 -9.48 -9.33 -9.45
CA TYR A 41 -10.37 -10.47 -9.73
C TYR A 41 -10.72 -10.61 -11.22
N LYS A 42 -11.02 -9.51 -11.91
CA LYS A 42 -11.27 -9.53 -13.36
C LYS A 42 -10.09 -10.06 -14.17
N ASN A 43 -8.86 -9.92 -13.67
CA ASN A 43 -7.64 -10.43 -14.28
C ASN A 43 -7.24 -11.83 -13.77
N GLY A 44 -8.13 -12.52 -13.03
CA GLY A 44 -7.93 -13.87 -12.54
C GLY A 44 -7.03 -14.00 -11.32
N TYR A 45 -6.69 -12.89 -10.68
CA TYR A 45 -5.97 -12.90 -9.42
C TYR A 45 -6.90 -13.20 -8.24
N LYS A 46 -6.37 -13.87 -7.22
CA LYS A 46 -7.05 -14.16 -5.95
C LYS A 46 -6.39 -13.40 -4.83
N TYR A 47 -7.18 -12.93 -3.88
CA TYR A 47 -6.68 -12.26 -2.69
C TYR A 47 -5.83 -13.22 -1.84
N LEU A 48 -4.70 -12.72 -1.35
CA LEU A 48 -3.83 -13.45 -0.45
C LEU A 48 -3.84 -12.87 0.96
N ILE A 49 -3.44 -11.61 1.12
CA ILE A 49 -3.30 -10.95 2.43
C ILE A 49 -3.27 -9.42 2.30
N LYS A 50 -3.63 -8.74 3.39
CA LYS A 50 -3.50 -7.28 3.58
C LYS A 50 -2.62 -6.99 4.78
N PHE A 51 -1.77 -6.00 4.67
CA PHE A 51 -1.02 -5.40 5.78
C PHE A 51 -1.45 -3.94 5.95
N ALA A 52 -1.73 -3.54 7.19
CA ALA A 52 -2.20 -2.20 7.51
C ALA A 52 -1.02 -1.25 7.74
N ASN A 53 -0.96 -0.18 6.96
CA ASN A 53 -0.06 0.98 7.10
C ASN A 53 1.33 0.66 7.67
N THR A 54 2.10 -0.11 6.92
CA THR A 54 3.42 -0.59 7.33
C THR A 54 4.50 -0.24 6.31
N GLY A 55 5.73 -0.05 6.79
CA GLY A 55 6.91 0.11 5.94
C GLY A 55 7.50 -1.21 5.46
N GLN A 56 7.13 -2.34 6.07
CA GLN A 56 7.64 -3.66 5.71
C GLN A 56 6.59 -4.75 5.94
N ALA A 57 6.52 -5.71 5.02
CA ALA A 57 5.66 -6.88 5.14
C ALA A 57 6.40 -8.11 4.60
N ALA A 58 6.22 -9.27 5.24
CA ALA A 58 6.78 -10.52 4.78
C ALA A 58 5.68 -11.45 4.27
N ILE A 59 5.90 -12.07 3.12
CA ILE A 59 5.02 -13.08 2.52
C ILE A 59 5.81 -14.32 2.12
N ASN A 60 5.16 -15.48 2.13
CA ASN A 60 5.70 -16.69 1.56
C ASN A 60 5.15 -16.89 0.15
N VAL A 61 6.03 -16.90 -0.84
CA VAL A 61 5.67 -17.07 -2.24
C VAL A 61 5.82 -18.53 -2.69
N LYS A 62 4.95 -18.98 -3.59
CA LYS A 62 4.97 -20.32 -4.19
C LYS A 62 5.73 -20.31 -5.52
N PRO A 63 6.28 -21.44 -5.99
CA PRO A 63 6.91 -21.53 -7.32
C PRO A 63 5.90 -21.32 -8.44
N ASN A 64 6.38 -20.84 -9.61
CA ASN A 64 5.61 -20.65 -10.84
C ASN A 64 4.31 -19.83 -10.67
N THR A 65 4.29 -18.90 -9.74
CA THR A 65 3.11 -18.14 -9.35
C THR A 65 3.29 -16.66 -9.63
N SER A 66 2.30 -16.01 -10.22
CA SER A 66 2.28 -14.56 -10.43
C SER A 66 1.70 -13.87 -9.20
N TYR A 67 2.33 -12.78 -8.79
CA TYR A 67 1.91 -11.94 -7.67
C TYR A 67 1.67 -10.52 -8.14
N LEU A 68 0.61 -9.93 -7.63
CA LEU A 68 0.24 -8.53 -7.84
C LEU A 68 0.14 -7.87 -6.46
N VAL A 69 0.97 -6.87 -6.23
CA VAL A 69 1.05 -6.15 -4.97
C VAL A 69 0.65 -4.70 -5.19
N PHE A 70 -0.29 -4.22 -4.41
CA PHE A 70 -0.66 -2.81 -4.39
C PHE A 70 -0.22 -2.17 -3.09
N PHE A 71 0.36 -0.99 -3.20
CA PHE A 71 0.74 -0.12 -2.11
C PHE A 71 -0.19 1.09 -2.14
N VAL A 72 -1.01 1.28 -1.12
CA VAL A 72 -1.90 2.45 -1.00
C VAL A 72 -1.39 3.31 0.15
N TYR A 73 -1.01 4.55 -0.15
CA TYR A 73 -0.37 5.48 0.77
C TYR A 73 -1.06 6.85 0.78
N ASP A 74 -0.81 7.62 1.84
CA ASP A 74 -1.30 8.99 1.98
C ASP A 74 -0.45 9.95 1.15
N ASN A 75 -1.06 10.56 0.14
CA ASN A 75 -0.43 11.51 -0.76
C ASN A 75 -0.45 12.96 -0.22
N THR A 76 -1.09 13.22 0.92
CA THR A 76 -1.16 14.58 1.50
C THR A 76 0.22 15.05 1.96
N ASN A 77 0.94 14.17 2.66
CA ASN A 77 2.23 14.47 3.25
C ASN A 77 3.41 13.92 2.43
N HIS A 78 3.13 13.10 1.42
CA HIS A 78 4.14 12.40 0.63
C HIS A 78 3.79 12.47 -0.86
N PRO A 79 4.37 13.41 -1.63
CA PRO A 79 4.19 13.47 -3.07
C PRO A 79 4.50 12.12 -3.74
N ALA A 80 3.81 11.81 -4.81
CA ALA A 80 3.97 10.53 -5.52
C ALA A 80 5.40 10.25 -5.98
N THR A 81 6.19 11.28 -6.22
CA THR A 81 7.60 11.21 -6.59
C THR A 81 8.49 10.64 -5.49
N ASP A 82 8.06 10.77 -4.22
CA ASP A 82 8.84 10.35 -3.06
C ASP A 82 8.51 8.92 -2.62
N PHE A 83 7.42 8.34 -3.14
CA PHE A 83 7.04 6.97 -2.82
C PHE A 83 7.99 5.98 -3.48
N LYS A 84 8.61 5.15 -2.66
CA LYS A 84 9.49 4.07 -3.10
C LYS A 84 9.02 2.76 -2.52
N ALA A 85 8.89 1.75 -3.36
CA ALA A 85 8.61 0.40 -2.92
C ALA A 85 9.47 -0.59 -3.72
N HIS A 86 9.84 -1.69 -3.07
CA HIS A 86 10.62 -2.74 -3.70
C HIS A 86 10.41 -4.08 -3.02
N LEU A 87 10.83 -5.13 -3.71
CA LEU A 87 10.83 -6.48 -3.22
C LEU A 87 12.24 -6.86 -2.81
N MET A 88 12.39 -7.43 -1.61
CA MET A 88 13.65 -7.99 -1.11
C MET A 88 13.51 -9.49 -0.89
N THR A 89 14.49 -10.24 -1.29
CA THR A 89 14.57 -11.67 -1.06
C THR A 89 16.04 -12.09 -0.89
N PRO A 90 16.33 -13.05 -0.02
CA PRO A 90 17.68 -13.62 0.08
C PRO A 90 18.06 -14.46 -1.15
N ASP A 91 17.08 -14.80 -1.98
CA ASP A 91 17.27 -15.66 -3.15
C ASP A 91 17.58 -14.82 -4.40
N SER A 92 18.81 -14.93 -4.92
CA SER A 92 19.25 -14.24 -6.12
C SER A 92 18.42 -14.59 -7.37
N ALA A 93 17.84 -15.80 -7.44
CA ALA A 93 16.97 -16.21 -8.53
C ALA A 93 15.63 -15.46 -8.51
N LEU A 94 15.19 -14.98 -7.34
CA LEU A 94 14.00 -14.14 -7.19
C LEU A 94 14.33 -12.64 -7.28
N MET A 95 15.60 -12.25 -7.27
CA MET A 95 16.05 -10.85 -7.34
C MET A 95 16.04 -10.31 -8.79
N LYS A 96 14.99 -10.52 -9.55
CA LYS A 96 14.81 -9.72 -10.76
C LYS A 96 14.43 -8.29 -10.36
N LYS A 97 14.95 -7.30 -11.10
CA LYS A 97 14.58 -5.89 -10.91
C LYS A 97 13.12 -5.72 -11.30
N TYR A 98 12.24 -5.68 -10.30
CA TYR A 98 10.85 -5.35 -10.51
C TYR A 98 10.65 -3.84 -10.39
N THR A 99 9.96 -3.25 -11.34
CA THR A 99 9.65 -1.82 -11.31
C THR A 99 8.28 -1.62 -10.68
N VAL A 100 8.24 -0.85 -9.61
CA VAL A 100 6.97 -0.35 -9.06
C VAL A 100 6.45 0.73 -9.99
N LYS A 101 5.19 0.59 -10.41
CA LYS A 101 4.52 1.53 -11.29
C LYS A 101 3.39 2.24 -10.54
N PRO A 102 3.14 3.53 -10.82
CA PRO A 102 1.93 4.19 -10.34
C PRO A 102 0.69 3.44 -10.80
N PHE A 103 -0.33 3.41 -9.97
CA PHE A 103 -1.63 2.85 -10.27
C PHE A 103 -2.70 3.93 -10.16
N ASP A 104 -2.92 4.66 -11.25
CA ASP A 104 -3.75 5.87 -11.29
C ASP A 104 -5.20 5.64 -10.86
N ARG A 105 -5.74 4.45 -11.09
CA ARG A 105 -7.11 4.08 -10.67
C ARG A 105 -7.28 4.00 -9.14
N ALA A 106 -6.18 3.93 -8.40
CA ALA A 106 -6.23 3.94 -6.94
C ALA A 106 -6.05 5.35 -6.35
N GLN A 107 -6.01 6.39 -7.17
CA GLN A 107 -6.06 7.75 -6.67
C GLN A 107 -7.50 8.11 -6.32
N ILE A 108 -7.81 8.12 -5.03
CA ILE A 108 -9.11 8.48 -4.47
C ILE A 108 -8.85 9.46 -3.33
N GLY A 109 -9.28 10.72 -3.52
CA GLY A 109 -9.04 11.77 -2.54
C GLY A 109 -7.56 11.90 -2.23
N VAL A 110 -7.20 11.68 -0.96
CA VAL A 110 -5.81 11.75 -0.48
C VAL A 110 -5.05 10.43 -0.59
N ALA A 111 -5.73 9.32 -0.90
CA ALA A 111 -5.09 8.02 -1.10
C ALA A 111 -4.55 7.87 -2.52
N ARG A 112 -3.33 7.38 -2.64
CA ARG A 112 -2.69 7.08 -3.91
C ARG A 112 -2.13 5.66 -3.93
N GLY A 113 -2.18 5.01 -5.10
CA GLY A 113 -1.74 3.65 -5.28
C GLY A 113 -0.53 3.51 -6.18
N SER A 114 0.32 2.53 -5.86
CA SER A 114 1.35 2.00 -6.75
C SER A 114 1.26 0.49 -6.80
N GLN A 115 1.66 -0.12 -7.91
CA GLN A 115 1.60 -1.56 -8.07
C GLN A 115 2.96 -2.15 -8.43
N LEU A 116 3.18 -3.38 -7.99
CA LEU A 116 4.30 -4.23 -8.34
C LEU A 116 3.75 -5.58 -8.81
N GLU A 117 4.14 -6.01 -10.00
CA GLU A 117 3.81 -7.34 -10.50
C GLU A 117 5.09 -8.14 -10.69
N PHE A 118 5.10 -9.38 -10.21
CA PHE A 118 6.23 -10.29 -10.38
C PHE A 118 5.75 -11.73 -10.50
N ARG A 119 6.55 -12.56 -11.16
CA ARG A 119 6.35 -13.99 -11.26
C ARG A 119 7.55 -14.72 -10.66
N THR A 120 7.26 -15.67 -9.79
CA THR A 120 8.28 -16.54 -9.21
C THR A 120 8.71 -17.61 -10.24
N PRO A 121 10.01 -17.93 -10.31
CA PRO A 121 10.50 -19.07 -11.08
C PRO A 121 10.09 -20.41 -10.44
N ALA A 122 10.39 -21.48 -11.12
CA ALA A 122 10.40 -22.81 -10.50
C ALA A 122 11.52 -22.85 -9.44
N PHE A 123 11.22 -23.41 -8.27
CA PHE A 123 12.20 -23.70 -7.22
C PHE A 123 11.76 -24.93 -6.42
N SER A 124 12.71 -25.56 -5.74
CA SER A 124 12.44 -26.67 -4.83
C SER A 124 11.84 -26.17 -3.52
N GLY A 125 10.90 -26.94 -2.96
CA GLY A 125 10.15 -26.59 -1.75
C GLY A 125 8.83 -25.86 -2.06
N ASP A 126 7.97 -25.81 -1.06
CA ASP A 126 6.60 -25.32 -1.23
C ASP A 126 6.52 -23.78 -1.28
N THR A 127 7.38 -23.12 -0.51
CA THR A 127 7.37 -21.65 -0.40
C THR A 127 8.76 -21.08 -0.13
N ARG A 128 8.94 -19.81 -0.46
CA ARG A 128 10.11 -19.00 -0.09
C ARG A 128 9.70 -17.65 0.47
N PRO A 129 10.43 -17.11 1.48
CA PRO A 129 10.13 -15.82 2.06
C PRO A 129 10.54 -14.68 1.12
N VAL A 130 9.66 -13.67 1.02
CA VAL A 130 9.91 -12.41 0.31
C VAL A 130 9.46 -11.27 1.21
N LYS A 131 10.25 -10.21 1.29
CA LYS A 131 9.92 -8.99 2.01
C LYS A 131 9.50 -7.90 1.02
N LEU A 132 8.36 -7.29 1.28
CA LEU A 132 7.87 -6.10 0.61
C LEU A 132 8.24 -4.88 1.46
N VAL A 133 8.85 -3.88 0.85
CA VAL A 133 9.28 -2.64 1.53
C VAL A 133 8.59 -1.46 0.88
N ALA A 134 8.05 -0.56 1.68
CA ALA A 134 7.40 0.68 1.25
C ALA A 134 7.90 1.87 2.08
N ASN A 135 8.23 2.97 1.42
CA ASN A 135 8.61 4.23 2.06
C ASN A 135 8.00 5.40 1.26
N PRO A 136 7.12 6.19 1.85
CA PRO A 136 6.52 6.09 3.19
C PRO A 136 5.71 4.80 3.41
N GLN A 137 5.25 4.60 4.65
CA GLN A 137 4.38 3.46 5.01
C GLN A 137 3.12 3.44 4.13
N ALA A 138 2.64 2.22 3.84
CA ALA A 138 1.48 2.01 3.00
C ALA A 138 0.61 0.86 3.51
N TYR A 139 -0.65 0.85 3.11
CA TYR A 139 -1.45 -0.38 3.12
C TYR A 139 -0.98 -1.24 1.96
N ILE A 140 -0.63 -2.50 2.22
CA ILE A 140 -0.09 -3.43 1.22
C ILE A 140 -1.11 -4.53 0.99
N TYR A 141 -1.60 -4.65 -0.23
CA TYR A 141 -2.56 -5.68 -0.65
C TYR A 141 -1.86 -6.63 -1.60
N VAL A 142 -1.90 -7.92 -1.29
CA VAL A 142 -1.23 -8.95 -2.09
C VAL A 142 -2.27 -9.88 -2.69
N TYR A 143 -2.13 -10.11 -3.99
CA TYR A 143 -2.93 -11.03 -4.78
C TYR A 143 -2.00 -12.01 -5.51
N TYR A 144 -2.52 -13.18 -5.87
CA TYR A 144 -1.76 -14.19 -6.60
C TYR A 144 -2.59 -14.84 -7.69
N LYS A 145 -1.90 -15.41 -8.69
CA LYS A 145 -2.48 -16.19 -9.80
C LYS A 145 -1.49 -17.29 -10.18
N LYS A 146 -2.00 -18.52 -10.28
CA LYS A 146 -1.26 -19.67 -10.80
C LYS A 146 -1.20 -19.69 -12.32
#